data_6fc47ac6a57bf293f17ddfa3336480f0
#
_entry.id   6fc47ac6a57bf293f17ddfa3336480f0
#
_cell.length_a   1.000
_cell.length_b   1.000
_cell.length_c   1.000
_cell.angle_alpha   90.00
_cell.angle_beta   90.00
_cell.angle_gamma   90.00
#
_symmetry.space_group_name_H-M   'P 1'
#
loop_
_entity.id
_entity.type
_entity.pdbx_description
1 polymer ?
#
loop_
_entity_poly.entity_id
_entity_poly.type
_entity_poly.pdbx_seq_one_letter_code
_entity_poly.pdbx_strand_id
1 'polypeptide(L)'
;MSFIDRTDAGRLLGGRLRQLRGRDVVVLGLPRGGVPVAAEVARALGAPLDVVIVHKLGVPSQPELAVGAVGEDGVLVVNERVARRVHLSEAEFVEMERRGREEVQRPAWWLRADRPRQPLAGRIAVVVDDGIATGSTARAPRRSSSTTSSSEVCQKST
;
A
#
# COMPACT_ATOMS: atom_id res chain seq x y z
N MET A 1 -18.41 -12.72 -7.11
CA MET A 1 -18.26 -13.22 -5.73
C MET A 1 -18.49 -12.06 -4.78
N SER A 2 -19.55 -12.10 -4.01
CA SER A 2 -19.85 -11.04 -3.04
C SER A 2 -19.26 -11.45 -1.69
N PHE A 3 -18.65 -10.52 -0.96
CA PHE A 3 -18.19 -10.71 0.41
C PHE A 3 -19.22 -10.12 1.37
N ILE A 4 -19.38 -10.73 2.51
CA ILE A 4 -20.29 -10.23 3.56
C ILE A 4 -19.68 -8.98 4.19
N ASP A 5 -18.40 -9.06 4.51
CA ASP A 5 -17.63 -7.96 5.08
C ASP A 5 -16.13 -8.09 4.76
N ARG A 6 -15.33 -7.16 5.30
CA ARG A 6 -13.86 -7.16 5.15
C ARG A 6 -13.19 -8.37 5.80
N THR A 7 -13.75 -8.88 6.88
CA THR A 7 -13.25 -10.07 7.57
C THR A 7 -13.41 -11.32 6.72
N ASP A 8 -14.60 -11.49 6.14
CA ASP A 8 -14.89 -12.60 5.21
C ASP A 8 -13.97 -12.55 3.98
N ALA A 9 -13.80 -11.35 3.39
CA ALA A 9 -12.85 -11.14 2.31
C ALA A 9 -11.42 -11.54 2.68
N GLY A 10 -10.98 -11.16 3.87
CA GLY A 10 -9.65 -11.49 4.39
C GLY A 10 -9.44 -12.98 4.60
N ARG A 11 -10.43 -13.69 5.13
CA ARG A 11 -10.39 -15.16 5.32
C ARG A 11 -10.27 -15.89 3.98
N LEU A 12 -11.08 -15.49 3.00
CA LEU A 12 -11.05 -16.08 1.67
C LEU A 12 -9.72 -15.81 0.96
N LEU A 13 -9.20 -14.58 1.08
CA LEU A 13 -7.91 -14.21 0.52
C LEU A 13 -6.77 -14.99 1.19
N GLY A 14 -6.77 -15.10 2.52
CA GLY A 14 -5.80 -15.91 3.26
C GLY A 14 -5.82 -17.37 2.85
N GLY A 15 -7.02 -17.90 2.58
CA GLY A 15 -7.19 -19.26 2.03
C GLY A 15 -6.54 -19.45 0.67
N ARG A 16 -6.60 -18.45 -0.20
CA ARG A 16 -5.96 -18.49 -1.53
C ARG A 16 -4.44 -18.31 -1.49
N LEU A 17 -3.92 -17.73 -0.42
CA LEU A 17 -2.49 -17.48 -0.23
C LEU A 17 -1.79 -18.57 0.61
N ARG A 18 -2.43 -19.70 0.87
CA ARG A 18 -1.90 -20.79 1.70
C ARG A 18 -0.53 -21.29 1.28
N GLN A 19 -0.18 -21.20 -0.01
CA GLN A 19 1.14 -21.58 -0.52
C GLN A 19 2.27 -20.74 0.06
N LEU A 20 1.96 -19.59 0.65
CA LEU A 20 2.93 -18.72 1.33
C LEU A 20 3.13 -19.08 2.82
N ARG A 21 2.32 -20.00 3.34
CA ARG A 21 2.41 -20.42 4.75
C ARG A 21 3.75 -21.10 5.01
N GLY A 22 4.41 -20.72 6.10
CA GLY A 22 5.72 -21.26 6.46
C GLY A 22 6.89 -20.60 5.72
N ARG A 23 6.61 -19.65 4.81
CA ARG A 23 7.65 -18.81 4.21
C ARG A 23 7.87 -17.56 5.07
N ASP A 24 8.98 -16.87 4.85
CA ASP A 24 9.28 -15.62 5.55
C ASP A 24 8.46 -14.46 4.94
N VAL A 25 7.24 -14.31 5.42
CA VAL A 25 6.23 -13.38 4.90
C VAL A 25 5.96 -12.28 5.92
N VAL A 26 5.77 -11.06 5.45
CA VAL A 26 5.15 -9.95 6.18
C VAL A 26 3.89 -9.53 5.44
N VAL A 27 2.78 -9.43 6.14
CA VAL A 27 1.53 -8.90 5.57
C VAL A 27 1.43 -7.41 5.89
N LEU A 28 1.19 -6.61 4.86
CA LEU A 28 1.13 -5.16 4.93
C LEU A 28 -0.28 -4.69 4.57
N GLY A 29 -0.99 -4.14 5.54
CA GLY A 29 -2.32 -3.56 5.33
C GLY A 29 -2.25 -2.09 4.98
N LEU A 30 -3.02 -1.68 3.97
CA LEU A 30 -3.21 -0.26 3.65
C LEU A 30 -4.36 0.31 4.48
N PRO A 31 -4.08 1.28 5.38
CA PRO A 31 -5.13 1.90 6.16
C PRO A 31 -6.12 2.69 5.27
N ARG A 32 -7.38 2.78 5.66
CA ARG A 32 -7.94 2.12 6.85
C ARG A 32 -8.55 0.76 6.49
N GLY A 33 -9.18 0.64 5.33
CA GLY A 33 -9.99 -0.50 4.92
C GLY A 33 -9.21 -1.79 4.70
N GLY A 34 -7.96 -1.71 4.26
CA GLY A 34 -7.09 -2.86 4.03
C GLY A 34 -6.61 -3.55 5.31
N VAL A 35 -6.58 -2.83 6.44
CA VAL A 35 -6.05 -3.39 7.71
C VAL A 35 -6.87 -4.57 8.23
N PRO A 36 -8.21 -4.51 8.33
CA PRO A 36 -9.02 -5.67 8.73
C PRO A 36 -8.84 -6.88 7.81
N VAL A 37 -8.74 -6.65 6.49
CA VAL A 37 -8.50 -7.71 5.51
C VAL A 37 -7.11 -8.33 5.72
N ALA A 38 -6.09 -7.49 5.86
CA ALA A 38 -4.70 -7.91 6.10
C ALA A 38 -4.55 -8.71 7.39
N ALA A 39 -5.29 -8.35 8.45
CA ALA A 39 -5.27 -9.06 9.72
C ALA A 39 -5.72 -10.52 9.57
N GLU A 40 -6.77 -10.79 8.80
CA GLU A 40 -7.21 -12.16 8.53
C GLU A 40 -6.21 -12.94 7.65
N VAL A 41 -5.60 -12.26 6.68
CA VAL A 41 -4.53 -12.86 5.85
C VAL A 41 -3.32 -13.22 6.70
N ALA A 42 -2.86 -12.29 7.55
CA ALA A 42 -1.73 -12.52 8.45
C ALA A 42 -1.99 -13.70 9.40
N ARG A 43 -3.19 -13.79 9.96
CA ARG A 43 -3.62 -14.91 10.81
C ARG A 43 -3.61 -16.23 10.04
N ALA A 44 -4.14 -16.26 8.81
CA ALA A 44 -4.19 -17.46 7.98
C ALA A 44 -2.79 -17.94 7.58
N LEU A 45 -1.84 -17.03 7.38
CA LEU A 45 -0.46 -17.35 7.00
C LEU A 45 0.46 -17.62 8.21
N GLY A 46 0.04 -17.25 9.42
CA GLY A 46 0.93 -17.23 10.60
C GLY A 46 2.07 -16.21 10.45
N ALA A 47 1.80 -15.10 9.75
CA ALA A 47 2.78 -14.08 9.42
C ALA A 47 2.58 -12.81 10.26
N PRO A 48 3.62 -12.02 10.52
CA PRO A 48 3.47 -10.71 11.15
C PRO A 48 2.68 -9.75 10.26
N LEU A 49 1.87 -8.92 10.91
CA LEU A 49 1.09 -7.85 10.29
C LEU A 49 1.78 -6.50 10.55
N ASP A 50 1.91 -5.71 9.52
CA ASP A 50 2.28 -4.30 9.62
C ASP A 50 1.37 -3.44 8.75
N VAL A 51 1.46 -2.13 8.85
CA VAL A 51 0.71 -1.18 8.04
C VAL A 51 1.64 -0.42 7.10
N VAL A 52 1.14 -0.07 5.93
CA VAL A 52 1.83 0.83 5.00
C VAL A 52 1.01 2.10 4.87
N ILE A 53 1.60 3.21 5.26
CA ILE A 53 0.95 4.50 5.21
C ILE A 53 1.42 5.22 3.96
N VAL A 54 0.50 5.50 3.07
CA VAL A 54 0.74 6.23 1.83
C VAL A 54 -0.29 7.35 1.67
N HIS A 55 0.13 8.43 1.05
CA HIS A 55 -0.73 9.53 0.66
C HIS A 55 -0.73 9.67 -0.86
N LYS A 56 -1.92 9.67 -1.47
CA LYS A 56 -2.08 9.86 -2.91
C LYS A 56 -1.89 11.33 -3.27
N LEU A 57 -1.12 11.59 -4.32
CA LEU A 57 -0.93 12.91 -4.88
C LEU A 57 -2.00 13.18 -5.94
N GLY A 58 -3.13 13.72 -5.50
CA GLY A 58 -4.25 14.08 -6.37
C GLY A 58 -4.00 15.37 -7.12
N VAL A 59 -4.43 15.43 -8.39
CA VAL A 59 -4.36 16.67 -9.19
C VAL A 59 -5.29 17.73 -8.57
N PRO A 60 -4.84 18.97 -8.36
CA PRO A 60 -5.67 20.01 -7.73
C PRO A 60 -7.01 20.24 -8.42
N SER A 61 -7.06 20.18 -9.76
CA SER A 61 -8.26 20.34 -10.55
C SER A 61 -9.13 19.07 -10.64
N GLN A 62 -8.56 17.91 -10.33
CA GLN A 62 -9.23 16.62 -10.39
C GLN A 62 -8.68 15.69 -9.27
N PRO A 63 -9.14 15.86 -8.01
CA PRO A 63 -8.57 15.15 -6.86
C PRO A 63 -8.66 13.62 -6.96
N GLU A 64 -9.62 13.10 -7.72
CA GLU A 64 -9.77 11.66 -7.98
C GLU A 64 -8.66 11.10 -8.88
N LEU A 65 -8.00 11.97 -9.65
CA LEU A 65 -6.90 11.60 -10.53
C LEU A 65 -5.57 11.73 -9.79
N ALA A 66 -4.95 10.59 -9.45
CA ALA A 66 -3.68 10.58 -8.76
C ALA A 66 -2.51 10.54 -9.76
N VAL A 67 -1.61 11.50 -9.64
CA VAL A 67 -0.33 11.52 -10.38
C VAL A 67 0.76 10.71 -9.71
N GLY A 68 0.54 10.31 -8.46
CA GLY A 68 1.51 9.53 -7.72
C GLY A 68 1.05 9.23 -6.29
N ALA A 69 1.98 8.75 -5.51
CA ALA A 69 1.80 8.52 -4.09
C ALA A 69 3.13 8.67 -3.35
N VAL A 70 3.08 9.14 -2.12
CA VAL A 70 4.24 9.23 -1.23
C VAL A 70 4.01 8.35 -0.01
N GLY A 71 5.03 7.58 0.37
CA GLY A 71 5.02 6.73 1.56
C GLY A 71 5.60 7.42 2.78
N GLU A 72 5.29 6.91 3.97
CA GLU A 72 5.81 7.41 5.25
C GLU A 72 7.35 7.33 5.36
N ASP A 73 7.99 6.49 4.55
CA ASP A 73 9.43 6.35 4.40
C ASP A 73 10.06 7.36 3.41
N GLY A 74 9.24 8.27 2.89
CA GLY A 74 9.65 9.25 1.90
C GLY A 74 9.76 8.72 0.47
N VAL A 75 9.41 7.45 0.22
CA VAL A 75 9.37 6.89 -1.13
C VAL A 75 8.27 7.59 -1.92
N LEU A 76 8.62 8.11 -3.08
CA LEU A 76 7.73 8.73 -4.05
C LEU A 76 7.56 7.81 -5.26
N VAL A 77 6.33 7.52 -5.61
CA VAL A 77 5.98 6.83 -6.87
C VAL A 77 5.18 7.77 -7.73
N VAL A 78 5.63 7.99 -8.96
CA VAL A 78 4.99 8.89 -9.93
C VAL A 78 4.39 8.08 -11.06
N ASN A 79 3.16 8.40 -11.44
CA ASN A 79 2.54 7.95 -12.67
C ASN A 79 2.82 8.97 -13.78
N GLU A 80 3.94 8.79 -14.46
CA GLU A 80 4.37 9.72 -15.50
C GLU A 80 3.36 9.89 -16.64
N ARG A 81 2.59 8.85 -16.95
CA ARG A 81 1.55 8.94 -17.98
C ARG A 81 0.46 9.93 -17.58
N VAL A 82 0.03 9.88 -16.33
CA VAL A 82 -0.95 10.82 -15.79
C VAL A 82 -0.35 12.21 -15.67
N ALA A 83 0.86 12.33 -15.12
CA ALA A 83 1.54 13.62 -14.96
C ALA A 83 1.68 14.37 -16.30
N ARG A 84 2.08 13.66 -17.36
CA ARG A 84 2.14 14.22 -18.71
C ARG A 84 0.76 14.63 -19.26
N ARG A 85 -0.27 13.85 -18.98
CA ARG A 85 -1.63 14.09 -19.49
C ARG A 85 -2.29 15.33 -18.90
N VAL A 86 -2.01 15.62 -17.62
CA VAL A 86 -2.59 16.75 -16.91
C VAL A 86 -1.75 18.04 -17.01
N HIS A 87 -0.63 18.01 -17.73
CA HIS A 87 0.24 19.16 -17.96
C HIS A 87 0.67 19.86 -16.66
N LEU A 88 0.95 19.10 -15.61
CA LEU A 88 1.46 19.64 -14.35
C LEU A 88 2.82 20.32 -14.58
N SER A 89 2.93 21.55 -14.09
CA SER A 89 4.23 22.21 -14.00
C SER A 89 5.09 21.57 -12.92
N GLU A 90 6.40 21.73 -13.04
CA GLU A 90 7.34 21.26 -12.03
C GLU A 90 7.06 21.86 -10.64
N ALA A 91 6.73 23.17 -10.60
CA ALA A 91 6.40 23.87 -9.36
C ALA A 91 5.15 23.31 -8.67
N GLU A 92 4.10 23.01 -9.44
CA GLU A 92 2.89 22.36 -8.91
C GLU A 92 3.19 20.96 -8.37
N PHE A 93 4.00 20.19 -9.09
CA PHE A 93 4.37 18.85 -8.66
C PHE A 93 5.18 18.88 -7.35
N VAL A 94 6.17 19.76 -7.24
CA VAL A 94 6.99 19.94 -6.02
C VAL A 94 6.11 20.32 -4.83
N GLU A 95 5.16 21.23 -5.02
CA GLU A 95 4.25 21.63 -3.94
C GLU A 95 3.29 20.48 -3.53
N MET A 96 2.80 19.71 -4.50
CA MET A 96 1.99 18.52 -4.22
C MET A 96 2.79 17.47 -3.43
N GLU A 97 4.03 17.22 -3.82
CA GLU A 97 4.93 16.31 -3.12
C GLU A 97 5.18 16.77 -1.69
N ARG A 98 5.49 18.04 -1.49
CA ARG A 98 5.74 18.63 -0.17
C ARG A 98 4.53 18.41 0.77
N ARG A 99 3.34 18.78 0.29
CA ARG A 99 2.09 18.56 1.04
C ARG A 99 1.82 17.09 1.31
N GLY A 100 2.04 16.25 0.32
CA GLY A 100 1.87 14.80 0.46
C GLY A 100 2.78 14.22 1.54
N ARG A 101 4.03 14.68 1.62
CA ARG A 101 4.98 14.26 2.68
C ARG A 101 4.49 14.68 4.07
N GLU A 102 3.94 15.88 4.21
CA GLU A 102 3.35 16.33 5.48
C GLU A 102 2.11 15.53 5.86
N GLU A 103 1.23 15.30 4.89
CA GLU A 103 -0.01 14.54 5.12
C GLU A 103 0.22 13.07 5.46
N VAL A 104 1.26 12.44 4.92
CA VAL A 104 1.57 11.03 5.25
C VAL A 104 2.15 10.89 6.66
N GLN A 105 2.85 11.91 7.18
CA GLN A 105 3.46 11.85 8.50
C GLN A 105 2.43 11.89 9.64
N ARG A 106 1.31 12.59 9.48
CA ARG A 106 0.27 12.68 10.53
C ARG A 106 -0.26 11.31 10.96
N PRO A 107 -0.83 10.49 10.06
CA PRO A 107 -1.30 9.17 10.45
C PRO A 107 -0.17 8.23 10.86
N ALA A 108 1.04 8.40 10.32
CA ALA A 108 2.20 7.62 10.70
C ALA A 108 2.52 7.75 12.20
N TRP A 109 2.48 8.95 12.72
CA TRP A 109 2.69 9.22 14.14
C TRP A 109 1.73 8.42 15.04
N TRP A 110 0.42 8.45 14.73
CA TRP A 110 -0.60 7.78 15.53
C TRP A 110 -0.56 6.25 15.41
N LEU A 111 -0.33 5.76 14.19
CA LEU A 111 -0.35 4.32 13.92
C LEU A 111 0.94 3.62 14.36
N ARG A 112 2.03 4.38 14.51
CA ARG A 112 3.35 3.86 14.82
C ARG A 112 3.80 4.08 16.27
N ALA A 113 3.08 4.88 17.07
CA ALA A 113 3.51 5.41 18.38
C ALA A 113 4.46 4.49 19.19
N ASP A 114 4.17 3.17 19.26
CA ASP A 114 4.98 2.19 19.99
C ASP A 114 5.30 0.92 19.17
N ARG A 115 5.11 0.97 17.85
CA ARG A 115 5.28 -0.21 16.98
C ARG A 115 6.34 0.05 15.93
N PRO A 116 7.54 -0.52 16.08
CA PRO A 116 8.56 -0.44 15.05
C PRO A 116 8.08 -1.15 13.78
N ARG A 117 8.52 -0.65 12.63
CA ARG A 117 8.23 -1.30 11.34
C ARG A 117 8.81 -2.70 11.30
N GLN A 118 8.08 -3.59 10.65
CA GLN A 118 8.62 -4.90 10.33
C GLN A 118 9.72 -4.77 9.26
N PRO A 119 10.89 -5.38 9.47
CA PRO A 119 11.92 -5.40 8.43
C PRO A 119 11.41 -6.18 7.22
N LEU A 120 11.59 -5.62 6.02
CA LEU A 120 11.11 -6.20 4.77
C LEU A 120 12.24 -6.79 3.91
N ALA A 121 13.49 -6.44 4.20
CA ALA A 121 14.64 -6.90 3.42
C ALA A 121 14.73 -8.44 3.43
N GLY A 122 14.78 -9.04 2.25
CA GLY A 122 14.86 -10.50 2.08
C GLY A 122 13.56 -11.26 2.35
N ARG A 123 12.47 -10.58 2.67
CA ARG A 123 11.17 -11.18 3.01
C ARG A 123 10.15 -10.99 1.90
N ILE A 124 9.13 -11.83 1.90
CA ILE A 124 7.99 -11.68 1.00
C ILE A 124 7.02 -10.67 1.64
N ALA A 125 6.80 -9.54 0.99
CA ALA A 125 5.81 -8.56 1.40
C ALA A 125 4.48 -8.79 0.65
N VAL A 126 3.43 -9.11 1.40
CA VAL A 126 2.07 -9.24 0.87
C VAL A 126 1.30 -7.96 1.20
N VAL A 127 1.06 -7.13 0.20
CA VAL A 127 0.31 -5.87 0.36
C VAL A 127 -1.17 -6.14 0.16
N VAL A 128 -1.97 -5.71 1.13
CA VAL A 128 -3.42 -5.94 1.16
C VAL A 128 -4.16 -4.61 1.29
N ASP A 129 -5.15 -4.44 0.41
CA ASP A 129 -6.08 -3.30 0.43
C ASP A 129 -7.52 -3.83 0.33
N ASP A 130 -8.51 -3.01 0.66
CA ASP A 130 -9.93 -3.35 0.52
C ASP A 130 -10.48 -3.12 -0.90
N GLY A 131 -9.71 -2.44 -1.75
CA GLY A 131 -10.03 -2.24 -3.17
C GLY A 131 -8.91 -1.49 -3.90
N ILE A 132 -8.48 -2.00 -5.05
CA ILE A 132 -7.45 -1.37 -5.87
C ILE A 132 -8.09 -0.80 -7.13
N ALA A 133 -8.24 0.54 -7.19
CA ALA A 133 -8.77 1.21 -8.37
C ALA A 133 -7.68 1.49 -9.43
N THR A 134 -6.55 2.08 -9.04
CA THR A 134 -5.49 2.50 -9.97
C THR A 134 -4.15 1.78 -9.78
N GLY A 135 -3.98 1.05 -8.68
CA GLY A 135 -2.73 0.38 -8.32
C GLY A 135 -1.58 1.31 -7.89
N SER A 136 -1.77 2.63 -7.90
CA SER A 136 -0.75 3.59 -7.48
C SER A 136 -0.38 3.44 -6.00
N THR A 137 -1.36 3.18 -5.16
CA THR A 137 -1.18 2.93 -3.73
C THR A 137 -0.37 1.65 -3.48
N ALA A 138 -0.61 0.60 -4.27
CA ALA A 138 0.10 -0.67 -4.13
C ALA A 138 1.54 -0.64 -4.66
N ARG A 139 1.90 0.34 -5.50
CA ARG A 139 3.27 0.49 -6.03
C ARG A 139 4.22 1.21 -5.08
N ALA A 140 3.71 2.05 -4.18
CA ALA A 140 4.52 2.83 -3.26
C ALA A 140 5.50 2.01 -2.38
N PRO A 141 5.16 0.81 -1.88
CA PRO A 141 6.05 0.03 -1.03
C PRO A 141 7.22 -0.67 -1.74
N ARG A 142 7.32 -0.62 -3.07
CA ARG A 142 8.27 -1.45 -3.83
C ARG A 142 9.71 -1.00 -3.87
N ARG A 143 10.05 0.15 -3.33
CA ARG A 143 11.43 0.64 -3.35
C ARG A 143 12.11 0.52 -1.98
N SER A 144 12.48 -0.67 -1.59
CA SER A 144 13.67 -0.86 -0.77
C SER A 144 14.65 -1.70 -1.59
N SER A 145 15.72 -1.05 -2.00
CA SER A 145 16.96 -1.53 -2.62
C SER A 145 17.16 -3.05 -2.70
N SER A 146 17.43 -3.48 -3.93
CA SER A 146 18.20 -4.65 -4.33
C SER A 146 17.73 -6.03 -3.89
N THR A 147 17.46 -6.81 -4.89
CA THR A 147 17.43 -8.27 -4.98
C THR A 147 16.03 -8.86 -5.10
N THR A 148 15.76 -9.30 -6.32
CA THR A 148 14.86 -10.38 -6.73
C THR A 148 13.76 -10.73 -5.73
N SER A 149 12.63 -10.07 -5.84
CA SER A 149 11.46 -10.54 -5.13
C SER A 149 10.28 -10.62 -6.08
N SER A 150 9.76 -11.80 -6.21
CA SER A 150 8.44 -12.03 -6.78
C SER A 150 7.42 -11.37 -5.87
N SER A 151 7.05 -10.13 -6.18
CA SER A 151 5.97 -9.43 -5.49
C SER A 151 4.66 -9.86 -6.13
N GLU A 152 3.98 -10.79 -5.49
CA GLU A 152 2.60 -11.12 -5.86
C GLU A 152 1.67 -10.04 -5.30
N VAL A 153 1.17 -9.21 -6.20
CA VAL A 153 0.04 -8.32 -5.94
C VAL A 153 -1.22 -9.15 -6.15
N CYS A 154 -1.93 -9.48 -5.08
CA CYS A 154 -3.22 -10.12 -5.20
C CYS A 154 -4.24 -9.07 -5.70
N GLN A 155 -4.54 -9.09 -7.00
CA GLN A 155 -5.63 -8.32 -7.57
C GLN A 155 -6.95 -8.99 -7.24
N LYS A 156 -7.85 -8.25 -6.62
CA LYS A 156 -9.24 -8.64 -6.51
C LYS A 156 -9.96 -8.19 -7.77
N SER A 157 -10.43 -9.14 -8.55
CA SER A 157 -11.41 -8.87 -9.60
C SER A 157 -12.76 -8.59 -8.95
N THR A 158 -13.38 -7.52 -9.39
CA THR A 158 -14.75 -7.12 -9.06
C THR A 158 -15.75 -8.21 -9.44
#